data_cb42bba844e99963bf423274d08fceb6
#
_entry.id   cb42bba844e99963bf423274d08fceb6
#
_cell.length_a   1.000
_cell.length_b   1.000
_cell.length_c   1.000
_cell.angle_alpha   90.00
_cell.angle_beta   90.00
_cell.angle_gamma   90.00
#
_symmetry.space_group_name_H-M   'P 1'
#
loop_
_entity.id
_entity.type
_entity.pdbx_description
1 polymer ?
#
loop_
_entity_poly.entity_id
_entity_poly.type
_entity_poly.pdbx_seq_one_letter_code
_entity_poly.pdbx_strand_id
1 'polypeptide(L)'
;MFWIHGGGFIAGSGSENLYGPEFLITNGVVLVTVNYRLGLLGFINFDDPCLDVPGNAGLKDQVMALKWVQKNISAFGGDPNNVTIFGEGAGGASVHLLMLSPSAAGLFHKAIAQSGCALNPWVRGTKGTKRVAAALDLQESDEKTIYNALMTKPVEELYTIQEKIVDVSKT
;
A
#
# COMPACT_ATOMS: atom_id res chain seq x y z
N MET A 1 12.20 -13.93 -2.96
CA MET A 1 10.78 -13.67 -3.29
C MET A 1 10.26 -12.59 -2.36
N PHE A 2 9.59 -11.56 -2.90
CA PHE A 2 9.10 -10.40 -2.14
C PHE A 2 7.56 -10.42 -2.13
N TRP A 3 6.98 -10.67 -0.96
CA TRP A 3 5.53 -10.79 -0.77
C TRP A 3 4.87 -9.47 -0.43
N ILE A 4 3.76 -9.16 -1.12
CA ILE A 4 2.89 -8.02 -0.86
C ILE A 4 1.53 -8.56 -0.46
N HIS A 5 1.14 -8.34 0.81
CA HIS A 5 -0.13 -8.83 1.32
C HIS A 5 -1.33 -8.11 0.71
N GLY A 6 -2.48 -8.78 0.71
CA GLY A 6 -3.77 -8.23 0.33
C GLY A 6 -4.48 -7.50 1.46
N GLY A 7 -5.81 -7.39 1.35
CA GLY A 7 -6.67 -6.74 2.34
C GLY A 7 -7.25 -5.41 1.87
N GLY A 8 -7.49 -5.28 0.55
CA GLY A 8 -8.22 -4.15 -0.04
C GLY A 8 -7.54 -2.79 0.14
N PHE A 9 -6.26 -2.73 0.42
CA PHE A 9 -5.50 -1.52 0.79
C PHE A 9 -5.92 -0.88 2.12
N ILE A 10 -6.79 -1.51 2.90
CA ILE A 10 -7.33 -0.99 4.16
C ILE A 10 -6.98 -1.84 5.37
N ALA A 11 -6.61 -3.09 5.19
CA ALA A 11 -6.28 -4.05 6.25
C ALA A 11 -5.17 -5.00 5.79
N GLY A 12 -4.68 -5.83 6.71
CA GLY A 12 -3.68 -6.83 6.45
C GLY A 12 -2.30 -6.50 7.01
N SER A 13 -1.41 -7.46 6.95
CA SER A 13 0.00 -7.32 7.35
C SER A 13 0.84 -8.40 6.70
N GLY A 14 2.17 -8.21 6.63
CA GLY A 14 3.14 -9.22 6.24
C GLY A 14 3.56 -10.15 7.37
N SER A 15 2.67 -10.40 8.34
CA SER A 15 2.96 -11.22 9.52
C SER A 15 3.30 -12.67 9.16
N GLU A 16 4.29 -13.22 9.84
CA GLU A 16 4.69 -14.63 9.71
C GLU A 16 3.59 -15.61 10.10
N ASN A 17 2.67 -15.22 10.99
CA ASN A 17 1.52 -16.06 11.37
C ASN A 17 0.61 -16.42 10.19
N LEU A 18 0.58 -15.57 9.14
CA LEU A 18 -0.20 -15.79 7.91
C LEU A 18 0.68 -16.18 6.74
N TYR A 19 1.89 -15.67 6.68
CA TYR A 19 2.80 -15.78 5.54
C TYR A 19 4.16 -16.30 5.99
N GLY A 20 4.16 -17.37 6.81
CA GLY A 20 5.36 -18.03 7.28
C GLY A 20 6.21 -18.58 6.11
N PRO A 21 7.52 -18.69 6.31
CA PRO A 21 8.45 -19.05 5.24
C PRO A 21 8.53 -20.57 4.96
N GLU A 22 7.92 -21.42 5.78
CA GLU A 22 8.20 -22.86 5.93
C GLU A 22 8.16 -23.62 4.60
N PHE A 23 7.21 -23.28 3.73
CA PHE A 23 7.05 -23.95 2.42
C PHE A 23 7.96 -23.39 1.35
N LEU A 24 8.28 -22.09 1.41
CA LEU A 24 9.05 -21.43 0.35
C LEU A 24 10.55 -21.60 0.55
N ILE A 25 11.06 -21.52 1.78
CA ILE A 25 12.49 -21.60 2.04
C ILE A 25 13.09 -22.97 1.70
N THR A 26 12.29 -24.05 1.76
CA THR A 26 12.74 -25.38 1.34
C THR A 26 13.05 -25.48 -0.16
N ASN A 27 12.64 -24.49 -0.93
CA ASN A 27 12.90 -24.42 -2.38
C ASN A 27 14.06 -23.47 -2.73
N GLY A 28 14.94 -23.17 -1.78
CA GLY A 28 16.14 -22.36 -2.01
C GLY A 28 15.85 -20.89 -2.30
N VAL A 29 14.80 -20.32 -1.72
CA VAL A 29 14.46 -18.91 -1.86
C VAL A 29 14.54 -18.19 -0.51
N VAL A 30 14.89 -16.91 -0.54
CA VAL A 30 14.72 -16.00 0.59
C VAL A 30 13.34 -15.37 0.46
N LEU A 31 12.50 -15.47 1.50
CA LEU A 31 11.21 -14.78 1.57
C LEU A 31 11.37 -13.44 2.29
N VAL A 32 10.89 -12.39 1.66
CA VAL A 32 10.75 -11.06 2.28
C VAL A 32 9.26 -10.71 2.28
N THR A 33 8.71 -10.43 3.44
CA THR A 33 7.36 -9.86 3.61
C THR A 33 7.47 -8.38 3.99
N VAL A 34 6.48 -7.59 3.66
CA VAL A 34 6.49 -6.14 3.90
C VAL A 34 5.18 -5.69 4.51
N ASN A 35 5.26 -4.74 5.47
CA ASN A 35 4.14 -3.90 5.87
C ASN A 35 4.25 -2.58 5.12
N TYR A 36 3.13 -2.12 4.57
CA TYR A 36 3.02 -0.83 3.89
C TYR A 36 1.84 -0.07 4.47
N ARG A 37 1.86 1.26 4.42
CA ARG A 37 0.76 2.08 4.95
C ARG A 37 -0.54 1.77 4.23
N LEU A 38 -1.59 1.63 5.03
CA LEU A 38 -2.93 1.23 4.61
C LEU A 38 -3.93 2.36 4.83
N GLY A 39 -5.09 2.23 4.19
CA GLY A 39 -6.24 3.09 4.39
C GLY A 39 -5.93 4.57 4.21
N LEU A 40 -6.41 5.37 5.13
CA LEU A 40 -6.24 6.83 5.11
C LEU A 40 -4.75 7.23 5.11
N LEU A 41 -3.93 6.59 5.95
CA LEU A 41 -2.50 6.90 6.06
C LEU A 41 -1.70 6.53 4.81
N GLY A 42 -2.16 5.53 4.07
CA GLY A 42 -1.49 5.02 2.87
C GLY A 42 -1.95 5.68 1.58
N PHE A 43 -3.19 6.16 1.54
CA PHE A 43 -3.82 6.46 0.24
C PHE A 43 -4.62 7.76 0.17
N ILE A 44 -4.63 8.58 1.23
CA ILE A 44 -5.21 9.92 1.12
C ILE A 44 -4.41 10.76 0.12
N ASN A 45 -5.12 11.57 -0.65
CA ASN A 45 -4.53 12.56 -1.55
C ASN A 45 -5.34 13.85 -1.52
N PHE A 46 -4.69 14.96 -1.82
CA PHE A 46 -5.29 16.27 -2.00
C PHE A 46 -4.98 16.79 -3.40
N ASP A 47 -5.90 17.56 -3.96
CA ASP A 47 -5.71 18.20 -5.27
C ASP A 47 -4.85 19.46 -5.16
N ASP A 48 -4.82 20.11 -3.98
CA ASP A 48 -4.00 21.31 -3.72
C ASP A 48 -2.50 20.92 -3.67
N PRO A 49 -1.70 21.32 -4.65
CA PRO A 49 -0.28 21.00 -4.70
C PRO A 49 0.52 21.62 -3.54
N CYS A 50 0.00 22.69 -2.92
CA CYS A 50 0.67 23.33 -1.77
C CYS A 50 0.68 22.44 -0.52
N LEU A 51 -0.18 21.43 -0.45
CA LEU A 51 -0.22 20.48 0.67
C LEU A 51 0.81 19.37 0.56
N ASP A 52 1.38 19.16 -0.64
CA ASP A 52 2.36 18.10 -0.95
C ASP A 52 1.93 16.68 -0.50
N VAL A 53 0.66 16.35 -0.71
CA VAL A 53 0.06 15.04 -0.42
C VAL A 53 -0.50 14.41 -1.70
N PRO A 54 0.37 13.99 -2.63
CA PRO A 54 -0.06 13.48 -3.94
C PRO A 54 -0.64 12.05 -3.89
N GLY A 55 -0.71 11.42 -2.70
CA GLY A 55 -1.25 10.08 -2.50
C GLY A 55 -0.26 8.94 -2.74
N ASN A 56 -0.82 7.73 -2.75
CA ASN A 56 -0.10 6.46 -2.99
C ASN A 56 1.09 6.20 -2.03
N ALA A 57 1.01 6.69 -0.79
CA ALA A 57 2.09 6.50 0.18
C ALA A 57 2.35 5.00 0.45
N GLY A 58 1.31 4.17 0.50
CA GLY A 58 1.47 2.72 0.65
C GLY A 58 2.22 2.05 -0.51
N LEU A 59 1.98 2.49 -1.77
CA LEU A 59 2.75 2.00 -2.92
C LEU A 59 4.20 2.52 -2.90
N LYS A 60 4.42 3.74 -2.43
CA LYS A 60 5.78 4.30 -2.24
C LYS A 60 6.55 3.53 -1.16
N ASP A 61 5.88 3.06 -0.12
CA ASP A 61 6.47 2.19 0.91
C ASP A 61 6.94 0.86 0.30
N GLN A 62 6.14 0.25 -0.58
CA GLN A 62 6.50 -0.96 -1.31
C GLN A 62 7.74 -0.74 -2.21
N VAL A 63 7.79 0.39 -2.92
CA VAL A 63 8.97 0.77 -3.73
C VAL A 63 10.20 0.94 -2.84
N MET A 64 10.05 1.58 -1.68
CA MET A 64 11.16 1.75 -0.73
C MET A 64 11.65 0.43 -0.18
N ALA A 65 10.75 -0.51 0.15
CA ALA A 65 11.10 -1.85 0.57
C ALA A 65 11.85 -2.62 -0.53
N LEU A 66 11.45 -2.48 -1.79
CA LEU A 66 12.17 -3.08 -2.92
C LEU A 66 13.58 -2.48 -3.08
N LYS A 67 13.74 -1.17 -2.90
CA LYS A 67 15.08 -0.53 -2.87
C LYS A 67 15.94 -1.07 -1.72
N TRP A 68 15.32 -1.34 -0.56
CA TRP A 68 16.00 -1.98 0.56
C TRP A 68 16.47 -3.40 0.19
N VAL A 69 15.61 -4.17 -0.48
CA VAL A 69 15.97 -5.52 -0.97
C VAL A 69 17.17 -5.44 -1.91
N GLN A 70 17.15 -4.55 -2.89
CA GLN A 70 18.27 -4.38 -3.83
C GLN A 70 19.59 -4.07 -3.11
N LYS A 71 19.54 -3.27 -2.05
CA LYS A 71 20.72 -2.85 -1.31
C LYS A 71 21.24 -3.91 -0.34
N ASN A 72 20.36 -4.74 0.25
CA ASN A 72 20.71 -5.50 1.44
C ASN A 72 20.56 -7.02 1.29
N ILE A 73 19.81 -7.51 0.31
CA ILE A 73 19.40 -8.93 0.28
C ILE A 73 20.57 -9.90 0.13
N SER A 74 21.69 -9.46 -0.43
CA SER A 74 22.91 -10.28 -0.52
C SER A 74 23.46 -10.67 0.85
N ALA A 75 23.29 -9.82 1.86
CA ALA A 75 23.69 -10.13 3.25
C ALA A 75 22.85 -11.24 3.89
N PHE A 76 21.69 -11.55 3.29
CA PHE A 76 20.78 -12.61 3.71
C PHE A 76 20.85 -13.85 2.79
N GLY A 77 21.88 -13.93 1.93
CA GLY A 77 22.05 -15.03 0.98
C GLY A 77 21.15 -14.94 -0.26
N GLY A 78 20.44 -13.82 -0.47
CA GLY A 78 19.62 -13.59 -1.64
C GLY A 78 20.37 -12.95 -2.79
N ASP A 79 19.81 -13.06 -4.00
CA ASP A 79 20.34 -12.45 -5.22
C ASP A 79 19.51 -11.22 -5.61
N PRO A 80 20.07 -9.99 -5.54
CA PRO A 80 19.37 -8.78 -5.96
C PRO A 80 19.04 -8.76 -7.46
N ASN A 81 19.72 -9.58 -8.29
CA ASN A 81 19.45 -9.72 -9.71
C ASN A 81 18.39 -10.78 -10.02
N ASN A 82 17.79 -11.43 -9.01
CA ASN A 82 16.78 -12.45 -9.18
C ASN A 82 15.60 -12.24 -8.20
N VAL A 83 15.01 -11.07 -8.21
CA VAL A 83 13.90 -10.70 -7.34
C VAL A 83 12.58 -10.97 -8.05
N THR A 84 11.71 -11.78 -7.41
CA THR A 84 10.32 -12.00 -7.83
C THR A 84 9.40 -11.29 -6.86
N ILE A 85 8.58 -10.34 -7.32
CA ILE A 85 7.48 -9.78 -6.53
C ILE A 85 6.24 -10.63 -6.71
N PHE A 86 5.48 -10.85 -5.62
CA PHE A 86 4.22 -11.58 -5.70
C PHE A 86 3.27 -11.12 -4.61
N GLY A 87 1.97 -11.25 -4.87
CA GLY A 87 0.94 -10.80 -3.94
C GLY A 87 -0.45 -11.24 -4.34
N GLU A 88 -1.39 -11.19 -3.39
CA GLU A 88 -2.77 -11.60 -3.57
C GLU A 88 -3.72 -10.41 -3.34
N GLY A 89 -4.85 -10.39 -4.04
CA GLY A 89 -5.86 -9.35 -3.90
C GLY A 89 -5.28 -7.95 -4.17
N ALA A 90 -5.31 -7.06 -3.16
CA ALA A 90 -4.65 -5.75 -3.25
C ALA A 90 -3.13 -5.86 -3.43
N GLY A 91 -2.50 -6.92 -2.91
CA GLY A 91 -1.10 -7.24 -3.17
C GLY A 91 -0.86 -7.63 -4.62
N GLY A 92 -1.76 -8.42 -5.22
CA GLY A 92 -1.72 -8.75 -6.65
C GLY A 92 -1.90 -7.52 -7.54
N ALA A 93 -2.82 -6.63 -7.17
CA ALA A 93 -2.99 -5.33 -7.83
C ALA A 93 -1.74 -4.45 -7.69
N SER A 94 -1.13 -4.43 -6.50
CA SER A 94 0.14 -3.73 -6.23
C SER A 94 1.26 -4.24 -7.13
N VAL A 95 1.40 -5.55 -7.27
CA VAL A 95 2.37 -6.17 -8.20
C VAL A 95 2.20 -5.62 -9.61
N HIS A 96 0.97 -5.59 -10.12
CA HIS A 96 0.72 -5.06 -11.47
C HIS A 96 0.98 -3.55 -11.55
N LEU A 97 0.60 -2.77 -10.52
CA LEU A 97 0.90 -1.33 -10.47
C LEU A 97 2.41 -1.06 -10.43
N LEU A 98 3.18 -1.86 -9.70
CA LEU A 98 4.64 -1.75 -9.65
C LEU A 98 5.28 -2.07 -11.00
N MET A 99 4.75 -3.03 -11.77
CA MET A 99 5.20 -3.30 -13.15
C MET A 99 5.02 -2.10 -14.08
N LEU A 100 3.99 -1.29 -13.85
CA LEU A 100 3.69 -0.09 -14.63
C LEU A 100 4.41 1.17 -14.11
N SER A 101 4.95 1.11 -12.89
CA SER A 101 5.53 2.28 -12.22
C SER A 101 6.98 2.52 -12.62
N PRO A 102 7.34 3.69 -13.19
CA PRO A 102 8.73 4.04 -13.42
C PRO A 102 9.58 4.04 -12.15
N SER A 103 8.98 4.33 -10.99
CA SER A 103 9.68 4.34 -9.69
C SER A 103 10.15 2.96 -9.22
N ALA A 104 9.58 1.89 -9.78
CA ALA A 104 9.93 0.51 -9.47
C ALA A 104 10.80 -0.14 -10.57
N ALA A 105 11.12 0.59 -11.62
CA ALA A 105 11.91 0.07 -12.73
C ALA A 105 13.29 -0.44 -12.24
N GLY A 106 13.64 -1.68 -12.65
CA GLY A 106 14.90 -2.31 -12.29
C GLY A 106 14.98 -2.87 -10.86
N LEU A 107 13.92 -2.76 -10.04
CA LEU A 107 13.92 -3.26 -8.66
C LEU A 107 13.52 -4.74 -8.55
N PHE A 108 12.94 -5.33 -9.59
CA PHE A 108 12.56 -6.74 -9.64
C PHE A 108 12.62 -7.27 -11.09
N HIS A 109 12.57 -8.59 -11.23
CA HIS A 109 12.81 -9.29 -12.49
C HIS A 109 11.61 -10.14 -12.94
N LYS A 110 10.79 -10.56 -11.97
CA LYS A 110 9.63 -11.44 -12.20
C LYS A 110 8.46 -10.97 -11.32
N ALA A 111 7.24 -11.25 -11.76
CA ALA A 111 6.03 -10.83 -11.07
C ALA A 111 4.95 -11.93 -11.11
N ILE A 112 4.25 -12.14 -9.99
CA ILE A 112 3.11 -13.06 -9.88
C ILE A 112 1.96 -12.29 -9.22
N ALA A 113 0.91 -11.99 -9.96
CA ALA A 113 -0.29 -11.33 -9.45
C ALA A 113 -1.41 -12.38 -9.26
N GLN A 114 -1.86 -12.54 -8.02
CA GLN A 114 -2.90 -13.50 -7.64
C GLN A 114 -4.18 -12.74 -7.28
N SER A 115 -5.30 -13.07 -7.94
CA SER A 115 -6.63 -12.54 -7.61
C SER A 115 -6.73 -11.01 -7.56
N GLY A 116 -5.88 -10.30 -8.30
CA GLY A 116 -5.88 -8.83 -8.35
C GLY A 116 -5.01 -8.28 -9.46
N CYS A 117 -5.46 -7.22 -10.09
CA CYS A 117 -4.70 -6.49 -11.10
C CYS A 117 -5.03 -4.99 -11.08
N ALA A 118 -4.19 -4.16 -11.72
CA ALA A 118 -4.35 -2.71 -11.79
C ALA A 118 -5.66 -2.25 -12.47
N LEU A 119 -6.32 -3.14 -13.21
CA LEU A 119 -7.57 -2.84 -13.93
C LEU A 119 -8.83 -3.15 -13.12
N ASN A 120 -8.71 -3.78 -11.96
CA ASN A 120 -9.86 -4.04 -11.11
C ASN A 120 -10.54 -2.72 -10.69
N PRO A 121 -11.87 -2.61 -10.77
CA PRO A 121 -12.60 -1.37 -10.45
C PRO A 121 -12.29 -0.81 -9.05
N TRP A 122 -12.12 -1.69 -8.06
CA TRP A 122 -11.81 -1.32 -6.68
C TRP A 122 -10.38 -0.79 -6.46
N VAL A 123 -9.48 -0.94 -7.45
CA VAL A 123 -8.12 -0.36 -7.41
C VAL A 123 -8.14 1.13 -7.74
N ARG A 124 -9.11 1.55 -8.55
CA ARG A 124 -9.30 2.97 -8.88
C ARG A 124 -9.89 3.68 -7.67
N GLY A 125 -9.04 4.36 -6.91
CA GLY A 125 -9.50 5.20 -5.82
C GLY A 125 -10.49 6.26 -6.29
N THR A 126 -11.50 6.51 -5.48
CA THR A 126 -12.32 7.74 -5.61
C THR A 126 -11.63 8.86 -4.84
N LYS A 127 -11.90 10.14 -5.20
CA LYS A 127 -11.42 11.28 -4.41
C LYS A 127 -11.91 11.15 -2.97
N GLY A 128 -11.05 10.67 -2.10
CA GLY A 128 -11.37 10.37 -0.70
C GLY A 128 -11.62 11.59 0.15
N THR A 129 -11.14 12.77 -0.28
CA THR A 129 -11.21 14.03 0.46
C THR A 129 -12.64 14.38 0.88
N LYS A 130 -13.64 14.19 -0.01
CA LYS A 130 -15.06 14.44 0.32
C LYS A 130 -15.59 13.52 1.42
N ARG A 131 -15.19 12.24 1.40
CA ARG A 131 -15.61 11.27 2.43
C ARG A 131 -14.94 11.56 3.77
N VAL A 132 -13.68 11.96 3.72
CA VAL A 132 -12.91 12.41 4.91
C VAL A 132 -13.55 13.66 5.49
N ALA A 133 -13.89 14.65 4.66
CA ALA A 133 -14.58 15.87 5.08
C ALA A 133 -15.91 15.56 5.76
N ALA A 134 -16.71 14.64 5.19
CA ALA A 134 -17.96 14.20 5.80
C ALA A 134 -17.75 13.51 7.16
N ALA A 135 -16.73 12.65 7.28
CA ALA A 135 -16.42 11.97 8.52
C ALA A 135 -15.88 12.91 9.64
N LEU A 136 -15.43 14.10 9.25
CA LEU A 136 -14.94 15.18 10.14
C LEU A 136 -15.97 16.28 10.39
N ASP A 137 -17.16 16.21 9.79
CA ASP A 137 -18.17 17.29 9.79
C ASP A 137 -17.66 18.60 9.15
N LEU A 138 -16.82 18.47 8.11
CA LEU A 138 -16.14 19.57 7.39
C LEU A 138 -16.52 19.60 5.89
N GLN A 139 -17.76 19.25 5.51
CA GLN A 139 -18.19 19.05 4.12
C GLN A 139 -18.01 20.29 3.24
N GLU A 140 -18.18 21.47 3.81
CA GLU A 140 -18.08 22.76 3.11
C GLU A 140 -16.69 23.40 3.23
N SER A 141 -15.71 22.69 3.83
CA SER A 141 -14.38 23.22 4.07
C SER A 141 -13.44 22.98 2.87
N ASP A 142 -12.46 23.86 2.72
CA ASP A 142 -11.37 23.69 1.78
C ASP A 142 -10.42 22.54 2.17
N GLU A 143 -9.60 22.07 1.23
CA GLU A 143 -8.68 20.96 1.45
C GLU A 143 -7.63 21.26 2.52
N LYS A 144 -7.21 22.52 2.66
CA LYS A 144 -6.24 22.93 3.67
C LYS A 144 -6.81 22.81 5.08
N THR A 145 -8.08 23.16 5.28
CA THR A 145 -8.77 22.99 6.55
C THR A 145 -8.90 21.50 6.91
N ILE A 146 -9.28 20.65 5.95
CA ILE A 146 -9.36 19.19 6.13
C ILE A 146 -7.98 18.61 6.46
N TYR A 147 -6.95 19.01 5.73
CA TYR A 147 -5.57 18.59 5.98
C TYR A 147 -5.12 18.95 7.40
N ASN A 148 -5.31 20.23 7.81
CA ASN A 148 -4.94 20.69 9.14
C ASN A 148 -5.69 19.94 10.25
N ALA A 149 -6.97 19.66 10.05
CA ALA A 149 -7.76 18.87 10.99
C ALA A 149 -7.22 17.44 11.13
N LEU A 150 -6.79 16.79 10.04
CA LEU A 150 -6.17 15.47 10.11
C LEU A 150 -4.81 15.49 10.79
N MET A 151 -3.99 16.50 10.52
CA MET A 151 -2.64 16.63 11.10
C MET A 151 -2.63 16.80 12.61
N THR A 152 -3.71 17.27 13.20
CA THR A 152 -3.84 17.44 14.64
C THR A 152 -4.40 16.23 15.39
N LYS A 153 -4.84 15.19 14.65
CA LYS A 153 -5.48 14.01 15.26
C LYS A 153 -4.47 12.92 15.60
N PRO A 154 -4.63 12.26 16.76
CA PRO A 154 -3.89 11.05 17.07
C PRO A 154 -4.27 9.92 16.10
N VAL A 155 -3.39 8.93 15.98
CA VAL A 155 -3.55 7.83 15.01
C VAL A 155 -4.82 7.01 15.25
N GLU A 156 -5.24 6.86 16.49
CA GLU A 156 -6.45 6.14 16.89
C GLU A 156 -7.72 6.82 16.35
N GLU A 157 -7.75 8.16 16.36
CA GLU A 157 -8.86 8.93 15.77
C GLU A 157 -8.86 8.81 14.23
N LEU A 158 -7.68 8.83 13.60
CA LEU A 158 -7.56 8.63 12.15
C LEU A 158 -8.08 7.25 11.75
N TYR A 159 -7.82 6.22 12.55
CA TYR A 159 -8.37 4.89 12.33
C TYR A 159 -9.91 4.89 12.44
N THR A 160 -10.46 5.53 13.45
CA THR A 160 -11.93 5.67 13.61
C THR A 160 -12.58 6.41 12.43
N ILE A 161 -11.92 7.44 11.91
CA ILE A 161 -12.37 8.15 10.70
C ILE A 161 -12.37 7.20 9.49
N GLN A 162 -11.33 6.41 9.34
CA GLN A 162 -11.25 5.40 8.27
C GLN A 162 -12.39 4.39 8.35
N GLU A 163 -12.72 3.88 9.54
CA GLU A 163 -13.85 2.94 9.71
C GLU A 163 -15.17 3.55 9.25
N LYS A 164 -15.45 4.81 9.61
CA LYS A 164 -16.64 5.54 9.12
C LYS A 164 -16.67 5.65 7.60
N ILE A 165 -15.53 5.91 6.96
CA ILE A 165 -15.43 6.04 5.49
C ILE A 165 -15.70 4.69 4.80
N VAL A 166 -15.24 3.59 5.38
CA VAL A 166 -15.39 2.24 4.82
C VAL A 166 -16.84 1.75 4.95
N ASP A 167 -17.52 2.02 6.07
CA ASP A 167 -18.91 1.58 6.29
C ASP A 167 -19.91 2.27 5.35
N VAL A 168 -19.69 3.54 5.00
CA VAL A 168 -20.52 4.26 3.99
C VAL A 168 -20.39 3.66 2.59
N SER A 169 -19.39 2.80 2.33
CA SER A 169 -19.24 2.11 1.05
C SER A 169 -20.14 0.88 0.88
N LYS A 170 -20.87 0.49 1.93
CA LYS A 170 -21.81 -0.65 1.92
C LYS A 170 -23.27 -0.23 1.64
N THR A 171 -23.54 1.06 1.54
CA THR A 171 -24.82 1.65 1.16
C THR A 171 -24.79 2.22 -0.25
#